data_d5b13f246776dc675910502e6f128145
#
_entry.id   d5b13f246776dc675910502e6f128145
#
_cell.length_a   1.000
_cell.length_b   1.000
_cell.length_c   1.000
_cell.angle_alpha   90.00
_cell.angle_beta   90.00
_cell.angle_gamma   90.00
#
_symmetry.space_group_name_H-M   'P 1'
#
loop_
_entity.id
_entity.type
_entity.pdbx_description
1 polymer ?
#
loop_
_entity_poly.entity_id
_entity_poly.type
_entity_poly.pdbx_seq_one_letter_code
_entity_poly.pdbx_strand_id
1 'polypeptide(L)'
;KSKMFRLLQGDVGSGKTIVSLITALNVIDSDFQVALLAPTEILAKQHYNLAKELFPKNISIELLSSKSENIDKKRIILSLKNNKTQMVFGTHAIFQKKIIFSNLGYIIIDEQHKFGVRQRKLLSDKGGNNCDVLLMSATPIPRTLTMSVYGDMDISVIKEKPSYRKEVKTYSKLESKIDDVLSFVKKEIKEGNQIFWVCPLIEESKKIDHQSSVNKYKFLVKLFPNKVGLLHGKIDSEEKEKILNKFLNKQFSILVSTTIIEVGIDFPNANVIIIENANK
;
A
#
# COMPACT_ATOMS: atom_id res chain seq x y z
N LYS A 1 14.91 -3.73 -29.42
CA LYS A 1 13.63 -3.88 -28.65
C LYS A 1 13.34 -2.56 -27.99
N SER A 2 12.13 -2.02 -28.15
CA SER A 2 11.67 -0.84 -27.42
C SER A 2 11.46 -1.22 -25.94
N LYS A 3 11.92 -0.38 -25.02
CA LYS A 3 11.70 -0.50 -23.57
C LYS A 3 10.21 -0.40 -23.28
N MET A 4 9.67 -1.32 -22.47
CA MET A 4 8.30 -1.21 -21.99
C MET A 4 8.21 -0.16 -20.87
N PHE A 5 7.32 0.80 -21.04
CA PHE A 5 6.91 1.71 -19.97
C PHE A 5 5.39 1.72 -19.92
N ARG A 6 4.83 1.02 -18.92
CA ARG A 6 3.40 0.69 -18.89
C ARG A 6 2.75 1.01 -17.55
N LEU A 7 1.54 1.56 -17.60
CA LEU A 7 0.66 1.72 -16.45
C LEU A 7 -0.40 0.62 -16.46
N LEU A 8 -0.47 -0.15 -15.40
CA LEU A 8 -1.53 -1.11 -15.12
C LEU A 8 -2.53 -0.49 -14.15
N GLN A 9 -3.70 -0.15 -14.63
CA GLN A 9 -4.81 0.36 -13.84
C GLN A 9 -5.82 -0.74 -13.51
N GLY A 10 -6.43 -0.65 -12.34
CA GLY A 10 -7.50 -1.56 -11.94
C GLY A 10 -7.93 -1.26 -10.51
N ASP A 11 -9.18 -1.53 -10.18
CA ASP A 11 -9.71 -1.33 -8.83
C ASP A 11 -8.90 -2.10 -7.77
N VAL A 12 -9.05 -1.77 -6.50
CA VAL A 12 -8.46 -2.56 -5.40
C VAL A 12 -8.98 -4.01 -5.50
N GLY A 13 -8.08 -4.99 -5.40
CA GLY A 13 -8.43 -6.40 -5.53
C GLY A 13 -8.68 -6.90 -6.97
N SER A 14 -8.48 -6.08 -8.01
CA SER A 14 -8.64 -6.51 -9.43
C SER A 14 -7.57 -7.48 -9.94
N GLY A 15 -6.56 -7.81 -9.14
CA GLY A 15 -5.50 -8.74 -9.52
C GLY A 15 -4.23 -8.10 -10.09
N LYS A 16 -4.06 -6.77 -9.99
CA LYS A 16 -2.84 -6.07 -10.46
C LYS A 16 -1.55 -6.73 -9.97
N THR A 17 -1.50 -7.07 -8.67
CA THR A 17 -0.33 -7.71 -8.06
C THR A 17 -0.04 -9.07 -8.69
N ILE A 18 -1.07 -9.89 -8.93
CA ILE A 18 -0.89 -11.20 -9.56
C ILE A 18 -0.33 -11.06 -10.97
N VAL A 19 -0.88 -10.14 -11.77
CA VAL A 19 -0.36 -9.85 -13.11
C VAL A 19 1.11 -9.42 -13.05
N SER A 20 1.47 -8.55 -12.11
CA SER A 20 2.84 -8.08 -11.95
C SER A 20 3.81 -9.21 -11.53
N LEU A 21 3.37 -10.14 -10.68
CA LEU A 21 4.17 -11.28 -10.26
C LEU A 21 4.35 -12.31 -11.37
N ILE A 22 3.30 -12.59 -12.17
CA ILE A 22 3.41 -13.48 -13.34
C ILE A 22 4.39 -12.90 -14.36
N THR A 23 4.30 -11.59 -14.65
CA THR A 23 5.25 -10.96 -15.58
C THR A 23 6.67 -10.93 -15.02
N ALA A 24 6.83 -10.81 -13.69
CA ALA A 24 8.13 -10.92 -13.03
C ALA A 24 8.75 -12.31 -13.23
N LEU A 25 7.98 -13.39 -13.13
CA LEU A 25 8.46 -14.75 -13.39
C LEU A 25 9.03 -14.90 -14.81
N ASN A 26 8.33 -14.38 -15.82
CA ASN A 26 8.81 -14.42 -17.21
C ASN A 26 10.15 -13.71 -17.39
N VAL A 27 10.37 -12.62 -16.65
CA VAL A 27 11.62 -11.87 -16.68
C VAL A 27 12.74 -12.62 -15.95
N ILE A 28 12.42 -13.26 -14.82
CA ILE A 28 13.34 -14.10 -14.07
C ILE A 28 13.77 -15.32 -14.89
N ASP A 29 12.86 -15.95 -15.62
CA ASP A 29 13.14 -17.08 -16.52
C ASP A 29 14.05 -16.68 -17.70
N SER A 30 14.16 -15.37 -17.96
CA SER A 30 15.07 -14.79 -18.94
C SER A 30 16.40 -14.33 -18.34
N ASP A 31 16.76 -14.79 -17.14
CA ASP A 31 17.98 -14.47 -16.39
C ASP A 31 18.14 -13.01 -15.98
N PHE A 32 17.04 -12.25 -15.88
CA PHE A 32 17.05 -10.89 -15.37
C PHE A 32 16.55 -10.81 -13.93
N GLN A 33 17.03 -9.78 -13.22
CA GLN A 33 16.55 -9.47 -11.88
C GLN A 33 15.33 -8.54 -11.94
N VAL A 34 14.48 -8.64 -10.91
CA VAL A 34 13.26 -7.84 -10.76
C VAL A 34 13.29 -7.08 -9.45
N ALA A 35 12.81 -5.81 -9.46
CA ALA A 35 12.59 -5.02 -8.26
C ALA A 35 11.12 -4.63 -8.16
N LEU A 36 10.44 -4.94 -7.04
CA LEU A 36 9.11 -4.46 -6.74
C LEU A 36 9.16 -3.43 -5.60
N LEU A 37 8.61 -2.27 -5.88
CA LEU A 37 8.55 -1.15 -4.96
C LEU A 37 7.14 -0.89 -4.50
N ALA A 38 6.98 -0.81 -3.19
CA ALA A 38 5.75 -0.41 -2.54
C ALA A 38 5.96 0.90 -1.76
N PRO A 39 4.90 1.69 -1.56
CA PRO A 39 4.99 2.96 -0.84
C PRO A 39 5.31 2.78 0.66
N THR A 40 4.97 1.64 1.24
CA THR A 40 5.16 1.35 2.67
C THR A 40 5.81 -0.02 2.88
N GLU A 41 6.44 -0.21 4.03
CA GLU A 41 7.04 -1.50 4.39
C GLU A 41 5.99 -2.61 4.57
N ILE A 42 4.79 -2.25 5.06
CA ILE A 42 3.68 -3.20 5.20
C ILE A 42 3.28 -3.76 3.84
N LEU A 43 3.10 -2.89 2.84
CA LEU A 43 2.76 -3.31 1.48
C LEU A 43 3.89 -4.12 0.83
N ALA A 44 5.14 -3.68 0.99
CA ALA A 44 6.28 -4.44 0.49
C ALA A 44 6.30 -5.86 1.07
N LYS A 45 6.02 -6.00 2.36
CA LYS A 45 5.94 -7.29 3.05
C LYS A 45 4.73 -8.12 2.60
N GLN A 46 3.58 -7.50 2.33
CA GLN A 46 2.42 -8.20 1.78
C GLN A 46 2.73 -8.77 0.38
N HIS A 47 3.32 -7.97 -0.51
CA HIS A 47 3.74 -8.44 -1.83
C HIS A 47 4.80 -9.55 -1.76
N TYR A 48 5.78 -9.41 -0.86
CA TYR A 48 6.80 -10.43 -0.62
C TYR A 48 6.19 -11.75 -0.15
N ASN A 49 5.27 -11.71 0.83
CA ASN A 49 4.62 -12.92 1.34
C ASN A 49 3.79 -13.61 0.25
N LEU A 50 3.03 -12.83 -0.52
CA LEU A 50 2.26 -13.37 -1.65
C LEU A 50 3.17 -14.02 -2.71
N ALA A 51 4.28 -13.38 -3.05
CA ALA A 51 5.25 -13.95 -3.97
C ALA A 51 5.87 -15.24 -3.40
N LYS A 52 6.16 -15.28 -2.10
CA LYS A 52 6.70 -16.46 -1.43
C LYS A 52 5.74 -17.67 -1.46
N GLU A 53 4.44 -17.41 -1.46
CA GLU A 53 3.41 -18.46 -1.59
C GLU A 53 3.25 -18.94 -3.04
N LEU A 54 3.39 -18.05 -4.02
CA LEU A 54 3.10 -18.33 -5.42
C LEU A 54 4.31 -18.81 -6.21
N PHE A 55 5.51 -18.34 -5.86
CA PHE A 55 6.71 -18.63 -6.65
C PHE A 55 7.28 -20.02 -6.38
N PRO A 56 7.85 -20.67 -7.40
CA PRO A 56 8.62 -21.88 -7.22
C PRO A 56 9.75 -21.70 -6.21
N LYS A 57 10.05 -22.74 -5.41
CA LYS A 57 11.05 -22.69 -4.33
C LYS A 57 12.49 -22.43 -4.79
N ASN A 58 12.77 -22.65 -6.06
CA ASN A 58 14.09 -22.39 -6.64
C ASN A 58 14.32 -20.89 -6.96
N ILE A 59 13.29 -20.05 -6.88
CA ILE A 59 13.42 -18.61 -7.10
C ILE A 59 13.77 -17.92 -5.78
N SER A 60 14.94 -17.28 -5.77
CA SER A 60 15.40 -16.51 -4.60
C SER A 60 14.79 -15.13 -4.58
N ILE A 61 13.99 -14.87 -3.55
CA ILE A 61 13.35 -13.56 -3.32
C ILE A 61 13.76 -12.99 -1.96
N GLU A 62 13.92 -11.69 -1.86
CA GLU A 62 14.34 -11.00 -0.64
C GLU A 62 13.48 -9.76 -0.37
N LEU A 63 13.28 -9.45 0.92
CA LEU A 63 12.61 -8.22 1.38
C LEU A 63 13.64 -7.26 1.97
N LEU A 64 13.82 -6.12 1.34
CA LEU A 64 14.71 -5.06 1.82
C LEU A 64 13.91 -4.03 2.62
N SER A 65 13.96 -4.15 3.94
CA SER A 65 13.30 -3.24 4.89
C SER A 65 14.30 -2.27 5.50
N SER A 66 13.84 -1.06 5.87
CA SER A 66 14.64 -0.11 6.66
C SER A 66 14.96 -0.67 8.05
N LYS A 67 14.13 -1.59 8.55
CA LYS A 67 14.24 -2.24 9.87
C LYS A 67 15.11 -3.49 9.89
N SER A 68 15.49 -4.03 8.73
CA SER A 68 16.39 -5.18 8.67
C SER A 68 17.71 -4.83 9.36
N GLU A 69 18.31 -5.80 10.04
CA GLU A 69 19.63 -5.63 10.64
C GLU A 69 20.67 -5.26 9.58
N ASN A 70 21.71 -4.55 9.98
CA ASN A 70 22.75 -4.12 9.05
C ASN A 70 23.46 -5.30 8.37
N ILE A 71 23.54 -6.44 9.03
CA ILE A 71 24.11 -7.68 8.50
C ILE A 71 23.23 -8.21 7.36
N ASP A 72 21.91 -8.31 7.59
CA ASP A 72 20.97 -8.78 6.57
C ASP A 72 20.93 -7.84 5.36
N LYS A 73 20.94 -6.53 5.58
CA LYS A 73 21.03 -5.56 4.48
C LYS A 73 22.28 -5.76 3.63
N LYS A 74 23.44 -5.96 4.27
CA LYS A 74 24.71 -6.22 3.56
C LYS A 74 24.63 -7.53 2.77
N ARG A 75 24.04 -8.59 3.37
CA ARG A 75 23.85 -9.89 2.73
C ARG A 75 22.98 -9.76 1.48
N ILE A 76 21.82 -9.08 1.58
CA ILE A 76 20.90 -8.86 0.46
C ILE A 76 21.56 -8.04 -0.66
N ILE A 77 22.27 -6.97 -0.31
CA ILE A 77 22.98 -6.13 -1.30
C ILE A 77 24.02 -6.95 -2.06
N LEU A 78 24.79 -7.78 -1.34
CA LEU A 78 25.80 -8.62 -1.95
C LEU A 78 25.18 -9.72 -2.84
N SER A 79 24.06 -10.30 -2.42
CA SER A 79 23.35 -11.33 -3.21
C SER A 79 22.76 -10.76 -4.49
N LEU A 80 22.23 -9.53 -4.46
CA LEU A 80 21.75 -8.82 -5.67
C LEU A 80 22.90 -8.54 -6.64
N LYS A 81 24.04 -8.07 -6.13
CA LYS A 81 25.23 -7.80 -6.94
C LYS A 81 25.80 -9.06 -7.61
N ASN A 82 25.69 -10.20 -6.94
CA ASN A 82 26.22 -11.49 -7.43
C ASN A 82 25.17 -12.35 -8.17
N ASN A 83 24.03 -11.79 -8.56
CA ASN A 83 22.93 -12.47 -9.23
C ASN A 83 22.35 -13.69 -8.47
N LYS A 84 22.51 -13.73 -7.15
CA LYS A 84 21.96 -14.80 -6.31
C LYS A 84 20.51 -14.55 -5.88
N THR A 85 20.06 -13.30 -5.85
CA THR A 85 18.69 -12.90 -5.61
C THR A 85 18.07 -12.44 -6.90
N GLN A 86 17.00 -13.09 -7.31
CA GLN A 86 16.31 -12.86 -8.58
C GLN A 86 15.25 -11.77 -8.46
N MET A 87 14.58 -11.65 -7.29
CA MET A 87 13.63 -10.57 -7.06
C MET A 87 13.78 -9.96 -5.67
N VAL A 88 13.70 -8.64 -5.60
CA VAL A 88 13.72 -7.89 -4.35
C VAL A 88 12.44 -7.05 -4.20
N PHE A 89 11.89 -7.09 -2.98
CA PHE A 89 10.75 -6.28 -2.55
C PHE A 89 11.23 -5.22 -1.56
N GLY A 90 10.65 -4.03 -1.58
CA GLY A 90 10.94 -3.01 -0.59
C GLY A 90 10.32 -1.67 -0.94
N THR A 91 10.75 -0.65 -0.21
CA THR A 91 10.33 0.73 -0.42
C THR A 91 11.38 1.50 -1.25
N HIS A 92 11.32 2.82 -1.24
CA HIS A 92 12.31 3.69 -1.88
C HIS A 92 13.79 3.40 -1.46
N ALA A 93 14.00 2.63 -0.40
CA ALA A 93 15.33 2.20 0.02
C ALA A 93 16.07 1.42 -1.08
N ILE A 94 15.36 0.73 -1.97
CA ILE A 94 15.92 -0.01 -3.12
C ILE A 94 16.67 0.94 -4.10
N PHE A 95 16.34 2.23 -4.11
CA PHE A 95 16.99 3.22 -4.99
C PHE A 95 18.30 3.78 -4.47
N GLN A 96 18.68 3.48 -3.24
CA GLN A 96 19.93 3.99 -2.69
C GLN A 96 21.11 3.57 -3.58
N LYS A 97 22.08 4.48 -3.77
CA LYS A 97 23.26 4.27 -4.63
C LYS A 97 24.04 3.00 -4.30
N LYS A 98 24.05 2.60 -3.03
CA LYS A 98 24.75 1.39 -2.55
C LYS A 98 24.14 0.07 -3.01
N ILE A 99 22.90 0.06 -3.51
CA ILE A 99 22.25 -1.14 -4.02
C ILE A 99 22.55 -1.25 -5.50
N ILE A 100 23.30 -2.26 -5.86
CA ILE A 100 23.73 -2.55 -7.22
C ILE A 100 23.11 -3.88 -7.63
N PHE A 101 22.45 -3.90 -8.76
CA PHE A 101 21.94 -5.11 -9.40
C PHE A 101 22.96 -5.61 -10.41
N SER A 102 23.07 -6.92 -10.54
CA SER A 102 23.89 -7.54 -11.59
C SER A 102 23.25 -7.39 -12.96
N ASN A 103 21.96 -7.67 -13.07
CA ASN A 103 21.23 -7.68 -14.34
C ASN A 103 19.75 -7.30 -14.16
N LEU A 104 19.47 -6.04 -13.76
CA LEU A 104 18.11 -5.57 -13.54
C LEU A 104 17.37 -5.38 -14.87
N GLY A 105 16.35 -6.20 -15.13
CA GLY A 105 15.55 -6.15 -16.35
C GLY A 105 14.13 -5.62 -16.16
N TYR A 106 13.60 -5.60 -14.93
CA TYR A 106 12.22 -5.21 -14.70
C TYR A 106 12.01 -4.52 -13.36
N ILE A 107 11.25 -3.44 -13.38
CA ILE A 107 10.90 -2.66 -12.21
C ILE A 107 9.39 -2.53 -12.13
N ILE A 108 8.82 -2.91 -10.99
CA ILE A 108 7.41 -2.79 -10.68
C ILE A 108 7.25 -1.73 -9.58
N ILE A 109 6.36 -0.76 -9.78
CA ILE A 109 6.07 0.28 -8.79
C ILE A 109 4.59 0.23 -8.47
N ASP A 110 4.27 -0.07 -7.23
CA ASP A 110 2.90 -0.04 -6.74
C ASP A 110 2.53 1.35 -6.21
N GLU A 111 1.27 1.76 -6.43
CA GLU A 111 0.71 3.05 -6.01
C GLU A 111 1.60 4.24 -6.38
N GLN A 112 1.89 4.36 -7.66
CA GLN A 112 2.88 5.29 -8.22
C GLN A 112 2.68 6.77 -7.82
N HIS A 113 1.45 7.20 -7.48
CA HIS A 113 1.15 8.57 -7.09
C HIS A 113 1.91 9.02 -5.83
N LYS A 114 2.40 8.07 -5.04
CA LYS A 114 3.24 8.31 -3.87
C LYS A 114 4.74 8.48 -4.20
N PHE A 115 5.14 8.28 -5.46
CA PHE A 115 6.55 8.40 -5.91
C PHE A 115 6.78 9.68 -6.72
N GLY A 116 7.74 10.49 -6.29
CA GLY A 116 8.12 11.75 -6.97
C GLY A 116 8.85 11.53 -8.31
N VAL A 117 8.87 12.55 -9.16
CA VAL A 117 9.53 12.54 -10.48
C VAL A 117 11.01 12.15 -10.39
N ARG A 118 11.73 12.64 -9.37
CA ARG A 118 13.16 12.32 -9.16
C ARG A 118 13.40 10.83 -8.87
N GLN A 119 12.50 10.20 -8.12
CA GLN A 119 12.63 8.78 -7.79
C GLN A 119 12.42 7.90 -9.01
N ARG A 120 11.51 8.29 -9.91
CA ARG A 120 11.27 7.61 -11.19
C ARG A 120 12.48 7.69 -12.13
N LYS A 121 13.14 8.86 -12.20
CA LYS A 121 14.38 9.02 -12.98
C LYS A 121 15.50 8.12 -12.45
N LEU A 122 15.68 8.05 -11.13
CA LEU A 122 16.68 7.17 -10.50
C LEU A 122 16.45 5.68 -10.82
N LEU A 123 15.19 5.27 -11.03
CA LEU A 123 14.84 3.92 -11.48
C LEU A 123 15.30 3.66 -12.90
N SER A 124 14.95 4.57 -13.80
CA SER A 124 15.36 4.48 -15.20
C SER A 124 16.88 4.39 -15.32
N ASP A 125 17.60 5.18 -14.50
CA ASP A 125 19.06 5.22 -14.50
C ASP A 125 19.70 3.93 -13.95
N LYS A 126 19.06 3.25 -12.97
CA LYS A 126 19.57 1.98 -12.41
C LYS A 126 19.39 0.78 -13.33
N GLY A 127 18.30 0.73 -14.08
CA GLY A 127 18.05 -0.36 -15.03
C GLY A 127 18.73 -0.17 -16.38
N GLY A 128 19.39 0.98 -16.60
CA GLY A 128 19.96 1.30 -17.91
C GLY A 128 18.89 1.43 -19.00
N ASN A 129 19.33 1.39 -20.26
CA ASN A 129 18.45 1.61 -21.42
C ASN A 129 17.48 0.43 -21.70
N ASN A 130 17.67 -0.71 -21.09
CA ASN A 130 16.94 -1.96 -21.42
C ASN A 130 16.01 -2.46 -20.30
N CYS A 131 15.80 -1.70 -19.23
CA CYS A 131 14.96 -2.13 -18.12
C CYS A 131 13.50 -1.73 -18.36
N ASP A 132 12.61 -2.70 -18.31
CA ASP A 132 11.17 -2.52 -18.41
C ASP A 132 10.60 -1.95 -17.10
N VAL A 133 9.55 -1.13 -17.19
CA VAL A 133 8.91 -0.50 -16.04
C VAL A 133 7.40 -0.70 -16.09
N LEU A 134 6.85 -1.29 -15.04
CA LEU A 134 5.42 -1.39 -14.80
C LEU A 134 5.04 -0.50 -13.62
N LEU A 135 4.14 0.44 -13.85
CA LEU A 135 3.50 1.24 -12.82
C LEU A 135 2.13 0.63 -12.51
N MET A 136 1.76 0.52 -11.24
CA MET A 136 0.42 0.07 -10.84
C MET A 136 -0.33 1.20 -10.12
N SER A 137 -1.63 1.30 -10.35
CA SER A 137 -2.49 2.26 -9.65
C SER A 137 -3.90 1.71 -9.48
N ALA A 138 -4.46 1.91 -8.27
CA ALA A 138 -5.86 1.65 -7.99
C ALA A 138 -6.77 2.81 -8.41
N THR A 139 -6.23 4.04 -8.49
CA THR A 139 -7.00 5.21 -8.90
C THR A 139 -6.98 5.34 -10.42
N PRO A 140 -8.15 5.56 -11.07
CA PRO A 140 -8.19 5.85 -12.48
C PRO A 140 -7.53 7.21 -12.75
N ILE A 141 -6.43 7.17 -13.52
CA ILE A 141 -5.75 8.39 -13.97
C ILE A 141 -6.24 8.69 -15.39
N PRO A 142 -6.80 9.87 -15.67
CA PRO A 142 -7.22 10.24 -17.02
C PRO A 142 -6.06 10.10 -18.02
N ARG A 143 -6.33 9.52 -19.19
CA ARG A 143 -5.33 9.27 -20.23
C ARG A 143 -4.61 10.57 -20.65
N THR A 144 -5.33 11.68 -20.71
CA THR A 144 -4.78 13.00 -21.01
C THR A 144 -3.74 13.45 -19.98
N LEU A 145 -4.00 13.23 -18.70
CA LEU A 145 -3.04 13.52 -17.63
C LEU A 145 -1.82 12.59 -17.70
N THR A 146 -2.05 11.34 -18.04
CA THR A 146 -0.98 10.34 -18.19
C THR A 146 -0.04 10.75 -19.33
N MET A 147 -0.58 11.13 -20.48
CA MET A 147 0.22 11.59 -21.63
C MET A 147 0.99 12.87 -21.34
N SER A 148 0.38 13.85 -20.63
CA SER A 148 1.06 15.11 -20.29
C SER A 148 2.21 14.94 -19.32
N VAL A 149 2.10 13.99 -18.39
CA VAL A 149 3.07 13.80 -17.30
C VAL A 149 4.13 12.75 -17.62
N TYR A 150 3.80 11.74 -18.45
CA TYR A 150 4.62 10.55 -18.67
C TYR A 150 5.04 10.32 -20.13
N GLY A 151 4.55 11.13 -21.08
CA GLY A 151 4.84 10.95 -22.51
C GLY A 151 4.25 9.64 -23.07
N ASP A 152 5.03 8.89 -23.84
CA ASP A 152 4.63 7.64 -24.52
C ASP A 152 4.53 6.44 -23.55
N MET A 153 3.63 6.51 -22.58
CA MET A 153 3.37 5.40 -21.67
C MET A 153 2.16 4.60 -22.15
N ASP A 154 2.34 3.30 -22.31
CA ASP A 154 1.24 2.36 -22.57
C ASP A 154 0.33 2.21 -21.34
N ILE A 155 -0.97 2.03 -21.56
CA ILE A 155 -1.96 1.83 -20.50
C ILE A 155 -2.69 0.50 -20.71
N SER A 156 -2.71 -0.31 -19.66
CA SER A 156 -3.56 -1.50 -19.55
C SER A 156 -4.54 -1.33 -18.40
N VAL A 157 -5.79 -1.71 -18.61
CA VAL A 157 -6.85 -1.55 -17.60
C VAL A 157 -7.51 -2.89 -17.31
N ILE A 158 -7.48 -3.32 -16.04
CA ILE A 158 -8.27 -4.45 -15.57
C ILE A 158 -9.64 -3.91 -15.18
N LYS A 159 -10.66 -4.21 -15.97
CA LYS A 159 -12.03 -3.72 -15.77
C LYS A 159 -12.85 -4.59 -14.82
N GLU A 160 -12.49 -5.84 -14.70
CA GLU A 160 -13.21 -6.81 -13.90
C GLU A 160 -12.99 -6.56 -12.41
N LYS A 161 -14.08 -6.65 -11.65
CA LYS A 161 -14.06 -6.63 -10.19
C LYS A 161 -14.15 -8.06 -9.67
N PRO A 162 -13.54 -8.36 -8.52
CA PRO A 162 -13.67 -9.68 -7.91
C PRO A 162 -15.15 -10.03 -7.69
N SER A 163 -15.56 -11.22 -8.11
CA SER A 163 -16.96 -11.69 -8.03
C SER A 163 -17.50 -11.80 -6.59
N TYR A 164 -16.60 -11.93 -5.61
CA TYR A 164 -16.93 -11.98 -4.18
C TYR A 164 -17.11 -10.61 -3.53
N ARG A 165 -16.86 -9.51 -4.25
CA ARG A 165 -16.97 -8.15 -3.70
C ARG A 165 -18.42 -7.81 -3.47
N LYS A 166 -18.81 -7.62 -2.20
CA LYS A 166 -20.14 -7.19 -1.82
C LYS A 166 -20.38 -5.74 -2.26
N GLU A 167 -21.64 -5.42 -2.56
CA GLU A 167 -22.05 -4.06 -2.84
C GLU A 167 -21.81 -3.15 -1.63
N VAL A 168 -21.20 -2.00 -1.87
CA VAL A 168 -20.99 -1.00 -0.83
C VAL A 168 -22.28 -0.22 -0.62
N LYS A 169 -22.83 -0.26 0.61
CA LYS A 169 -24.01 0.52 1.01
C LYS A 169 -23.57 1.76 1.76
N THR A 170 -23.92 2.92 1.25
CA THR A 170 -23.58 4.20 1.86
C THR A 170 -24.82 4.83 2.48
N TYR A 171 -24.71 5.26 3.73
CA TYR A 171 -25.78 5.91 4.48
C TYR A 171 -25.31 7.26 5.01
N SER A 172 -26.13 8.29 4.89
CA SER A 172 -25.93 9.57 5.55
C SER A 172 -26.79 9.64 6.81
N LYS A 173 -26.19 10.07 7.92
CA LYS A 173 -26.85 10.23 9.21
C LYS A 173 -26.53 11.59 9.82
N LEU A 174 -27.50 12.23 10.44
CA LEU A 174 -27.28 13.44 11.22
C LEU A 174 -26.46 13.11 12.48
N GLU A 175 -25.66 14.07 12.95
CA GLU A 175 -24.86 13.93 14.16
C GLU A 175 -25.70 13.59 15.40
N SER A 176 -26.94 14.12 15.48
CA SER A 176 -27.91 13.79 16.53
C SER A 176 -28.28 12.31 16.61
N LYS A 177 -27.98 11.51 15.57
CA LYS A 177 -28.25 10.08 15.50
C LYS A 177 -27.01 9.21 15.79
N ILE A 178 -26.05 9.76 16.53
CA ILE A 178 -24.79 9.05 16.87
C ILE A 178 -25.06 7.73 17.61
N ASP A 179 -26.10 7.65 18.44
CA ASP A 179 -26.46 6.43 19.18
C ASP A 179 -26.87 5.28 18.25
N ASP A 180 -27.55 5.57 17.13
CA ASP A 180 -27.85 4.57 16.11
C ASP A 180 -26.56 4.03 15.49
N VAL A 181 -25.60 4.93 15.20
CA VAL A 181 -24.29 4.55 14.65
C VAL A 181 -23.50 3.70 15.62
N LEU A 182 -23.49 4.08 16.90
CA LEU A 182 -22.81 3.31 17.95
C LEU A 182 -23.43 1.92 18.16
N SER A 183 -24.74 1.82 18.06
CA SER A 183 -25.46 0.54 18.13
C SER A 183 -25.10 -0.36 16.96
N PHE A 184 -25.02 0.20 15.74
CA PHE A 184 -24.54 -0.50 14.56
C PHE A 184 -23.09 -0.95 14.73
N VAL A 185 -22.20 -0.08 15.19
CA VAL A 185 -20.77 -0.43 15.47
C VAL A 185 -20.65 -1.58 16.46
N LYS A 186 -21.47 -1.56 17.55
CA LYS A 186 -21.49 -2.68 18.52
C LYS A 186 -21.87 -4.01 17.87
N LYS A 187 -22.83 -4.00 16.96
CA LYS A 187 -23.27 -5.19 16.21
C LYS A 187 -22.13 -5.69 15.31
N GLU A 188 -21.55 -4.82 14.50
CA GLU A 188 -20.46 -5.16 13.56
C GLU A 188 -19.24 -5.75 14.30
N ILE A 189 -18.87 -5.19 15.46
CA ILE A 189 -17.77 -5.72 16.28
C ILE A 189 -18.10 -7.13 16.80
N LYS A 190 -19.35 -7.40 17.18
CA LYS A 190 -19.77 -8.74 17.62
C LYS A 190 -19.70 -9.76 16.48
N GLU A 191 -19.94 -9.34 15.25
CA GLU A 191 -19.84 -10.16 14.04
C GLU A 191 -18.37 -10.36 13.58
N GLY A 192 -17.40 -9.75 14.29
CA GLY A 192 -15.97 -9.86 13.99
C GLY A 192 -15.46 -8.89 12.95
N ASN A 193 -16.28 -7.93 12.54
CA ASN A 193 -15.89 -6.87 11.60
C ASN A 193 -15.08 -5.78 12.30
N GLN A 194 -14.21 -5.13 11.53
CA GLN A 194 -13.41 -4.00 11.97
C GLN A 194 -13.91 -2.71 11.30
N ILE A 195 -13.74 -1.60 12.00
CA ILE A 195 -14.29 -0.31 11.62
C ILE A 195 -13.18 0.71 11.49
N PHE A 196 -13.13 1.44 10.37
CA PHE A 196 -12.41 2.68 10.24
C PHE A 196 -13.30 3.83 10.66
N TRP A 197 -12.81 4.64 11.60
CA TRP A 197 -13.48 5.87 12.02
C TRP A 197 -12.64 7.06 11.62
N VAL A 198 -13.05 7.73 10.54
CA VAL A 198 -12.31 8.84 9.94
C VAL A 198 -12.84 10.16 10.44
N CYS A 199 -11.97 10.96 11.06
CA CYS A 199 -12.23 12.35 11.44
C CYS A 199 -11.45 13.23 10.44
N PRO A 200 -12.07 13.72 9.35
CA PRO A 200 -11.36 14.46 8.31
C PRO A 200 -10.76 15.75 8.89
N LEU A 201 -9.63 16.17 8.32
CA LEU A 201 -9.00 17.43 8.63
C LEU A 201 -9.85 18.58 8.07
N ILE A 202 -10.18 19.56 8.90
CA ILE A 202 -10.82 20.80 8.47
C ILE A 202 -9.69 21.80 8.22
N GLU A 203 -9.60 22.38 7.02
CA GLU A 203 -8.44 23.14 6.52
C GLU A 203 -7.94 24.30 7.41
N GLU A 204 -8.72 24.80 8.36
CA GLU A 204 -8.42 26.03 9.08
C GLU A 204 -7.50 25.91 10.31
N SER A 205 -7.22 24.72 10.86
CA SER A 205 -6.17 24.60 11.87
C SER A 205 -5.75 23.16 12.21
N LYS A 206 -4.53 22.80 11.84
CA LYS A 206 -3.88 21.53 12.22
C LYS A 206 -3.86 21.20 13.73
N LYS A 207 -4.11 22.18 14.59
CA LYS A 207 -4.21 21.98 16.05
C LYS A 207 -5.59 21.50 16.49
N ILE A 208 -6.68 22.05 15.89
CA ILE A 208 -8.06 21.69 16.21
C ILE A 208 -8.37 20.27 15.75
N ASP A 209 -7.86 19.89 14.59
CA ASP A 209 -8.12 18.58 13.98
C ASP A 209 -7.50 17.41 14.75
N HIS A 210 -6.28 17.61 15.26
CA HIS A 210 -5.65 16.67 16.17
C HIS A 210 -6.49 16.48 17.44
N GLN A 211 -7.04 17.58 17.97
CA GLN A 211 -7.88 17.56 19.17
C GLN A 211 -9.20 16.83 18.92
N SER A 212 -9.79 16.97 17.74
CA SER A 212 -11.03 16.27 17.32
C SER A 212 -10.84 14.75 17.30
N SER A 213 -9.82 14.25 16.61
CA SER A 213 -9.54 12.81 16.54
C SER A 213 -9.17 12.22 17.90
N VAL A 214 -8.39 12.94 18.71
CA VAL A 214 -8.04 12.52 20.08
C VAL A 214 -9.27 12.49 20.98
N ASN A 215 -10.16 13.49 20.89
CA ASN A 215 -11.40 13.51 21.65
C ASN A 215 -12.33 12.37 21.26
N LYS A 216 -12.46 12.10 19.95
CA LYS A 216 -13.24 10.96 19.48
C LYS A 216 -12.64 9.63 19.93
N TYR A 217 -11.33 9.48 19.86
CA TYR A 217 -10.63 8.32 20.40
C TYR A 217 -10.94 8.12 21.87
N LYS A 218 -10.79 9.17 22.72
CA LYS A 218 -11.11 9.08 24.14
C LYS A 218 -12.57 8.70 24.40
N PHE A 219 -13.50 9.23 23.61
CA PHE A 219 -14.92 8.89 23.68
C PHE A 219 -15.15 7.42 23.35
N LEU A 220 -14.57 6.94 22.25
CA LEU A 220 -14.74 5.55 21.82
C LEU A 220 -14.04 4.55 22.75
N VAL A 221 -12.90 4.89 23.34
CA VAL A 221 -12.22 4.05 24.35
C VAL A 221 -13.09 3.81 25.57
N LYS A 222 -13.86 4.82 26.02
CA LYS A 222 -14.81 4.64 27.15
C LYS A 222 -15.92 3.65 26.81
N LEU A 223 -16.38 3.62 25.55
CA LEU A 223 -17.46 2.74 25.10
C LEU A 223 -16.96 1.34 24.68
N PHE A 224 -15.72 1.26 24.21
CA PHE A 224 -15.11 0.04 23.68
C PHE A 224 -13.70 -0.14 24.27
N PRO A 225 -13.57 -0.47 25.56
CA PRO A 225 -12.27 -0.62 26.22
C PRO A 225 -11.37 -1.64 25.49
N ASN A 226 -10.09 -1.31 25.31
CA ASN A 226 -9.07 -2.15 24.68
C ASN A 226 -9.34 -2.53 23.20
N LYS A 227 -10.35 -1.91 22.54
CA LYS A 227 -10.72 -2.23 21.14
C LYS A 227 -10.45 -1.10 20.17
N VAL A 228 -9.92 0.02 20.63
CA VAL A 228 -9.74 1.23 19.80
C VAL A 228 -8.28 1.57 19.65
N GLY A 229 -7.84 1.74 18.41
CA GLY A 229 -6.55 2.31 18.04
C GLY A 229 -6.70 3.75 17.53
N LEU A 230 -5.66 4.57 17.65
CA LEU A 230 -5.60 5.94 17.11
C LEU A 230 -4.43 6.06 16.14
N LEU A 231 -4.71 6.62 14.95
CA LEU A 231 -3.72 6.90 13.92
C LEU A 231 -3.85 8.36 13.45
N HIS A 232 -2.77 9.13 13.53
CA HIS A 232 -2.77 10.53 13.06
C HIS A 232 -1.41 10.93 12.48
N GLY A 233 -1.37 12.05 11.77
CA GLY A 233 -0.20 12.50 11.01
C GLY A 233 1.07 12.78 11.84
N LYS A 234 0.94 13.02 13.16
CA LYS A 234 2.07 13.32 14.05
C LYS A 234 2.77 12.07 14.61
N ILE A 235 2.17 10.90 14.46
CA ILE A 235 2.79 9.63 14.89
C ILE A 235 3.93 9.32 13.94
N ASP A 236 5.06 8.89 14.45
CA ASP A 236 6.19 8.46 13.63
C ASP A 236 5.86 7.19 12.82
N SER A 237 6.66 6.93 11.79
CA SER A 237 6.39 5.83 10.87
C SER A 237 6.47 4.45 11.54
N GLU A 238 7.26 4.31 12.59
CA GLU A 238 7.42 3.05 13.30
C GLU A 238 6.21 2.74 14.18
N GLU A 239 5.73 3.74 14.90
CA GLU A 239 4.54 3.61 15.73
C GLU A 239 3.28 3.42 14.89
N LYS A 240 3.17 4.14 13.75
CA LYS A 240 2.10 3.90 12.75
C LYS A 240 2.04 2.44 12.34
N GLU A 241 3.17 1.86 11.98
CA GLU A 241 3.23 0.47 11.56
C GLU A 241 2.83 -0.50 12.68
N LYS A 242 3.26 -0.23 13.92
CA LYS A 242 2.84 -1.03 15.09
C LYS A 242 1.32 -1.00 15.27
N ILE A 243 0.69 0.19 15.16
CA ILE A 243 -0.76 0.35 15.27
C ILE A 243 -1.48 -0.39 14.14
N LEU A 244 -1.03 -0.24 12.90
CA LEU A 244 -1.62 -0.92 11.75
C LEU A 244 -1.50 -2.44 11.85
N ASN A 245 -0.34 -2.95 12.30
CA ASN A 245 -0.16 -4.38 12.55
C ASN A 245 -1.09 -4.90 13.66
N LYS A 246 -1.30 -4.13 14.75
CA LYS A 246 -2.27 -4.48 15.79
C LYS A 246 -3.69 -4.54 15.23
N PHE A 247 -4.06 -3.63 14.34
CA PHE A 247 -5.35 -3.63 13.70
C PHE A 247 -5.49 -4.82 12.73
N LEU A 248 -4.51 -5.09 11.88
CA LEU A 248 -4.48 -6.28 11.02
C LEU A 248 -4.65 -7.59 11.81
N ASN A 249 -4.01 -7.69 12.97
CA ASN A 249 -4.08 -8.84 13.85
C ASN A 249 -5.33 -8.86 14.77
N LYS A 250 -6.34 -8.04 14.48
CA LYS A 250 -7.61 -7.93 15.23
C LYS A 250 -7.46 -7.58 16.72
N GLN A 251 -6.32 -7.01 17.14
CA GLN A 251 -6.17 -6.51 18.50
C GLN A 251 -7.00 -5.25 18.74
N PHE A 252 -7.30 -4.50 17.67
CA PHE A 252 -8.26 -3.40 17.65
C PHE A 252 -9.44 -3.74 16.74
N SER A 253 -10.64 -3.39 17.16
CA SER A 253 -11.86 -3.48 16.33
C SER A 253 -12.19 -2.16 15.66
N ILE A 254 -11.74 -1.03 16.24
CA ILE A 254 -11.96 0.32 15.70
C ILE A 254 -10.60 0.98 15.53
N LEU A 255 -10.37 1.61 14.38
CA LEU A 255 -9.21 2.45 14.14
C LEU A 255 -9.67 3.87 13.82
N VAL A 256 -9.42 4.80 14.75
CA VAL A 256 -9.69 6.23 14.58
C VAL A 256 -8.53 6.86 13.82
N SER A 257 -8.84 7.61 12.77
CA SER A 257 -7.80 8.28 11.96
C SER A 257 -8.24 9.69 11.53
N THR A 258 -7.27 10.57 11.26
CA THR A 258 -7.51 11.92 10.73
C THR A 258 -7.57 11.97 9.22
N THR A 259 -6.95 11.00 8.55
CA THR A 259 -6.95 10.86 7.09
C THR A 259 -7.34 9.44 6.73
N ILE A 260 -7.84 9.26 5.51
CA ILE A 260 -8.04 7.91 4.98
C ILE A 260 -6.70 7.19 5.03
N ILE A 261 -6.69 6.06 5.72
CA ILE A 261 -5.49 5.27 5.97
C ILE A 261 -4.90 4.85 4.64
N GLU A 262 -3.60 4.83 4.58
CA GLU A 262 -2.77 4.64 3.39
C GLU A 262 -3.39 3.65 2.40
N VAL A 263 -3.69 4.17 1.21
CA VAL A 263 -4.23 3.40 0.09
C VAL A 263 -3.31 2.22 -0.20
N GLY A 264 -3.89 1.04 -0.35
CA GLY A 264 -3.17 -0.16 -0.78
C GLY A 264 -2.96 -1.23 0.30
N ILE A 265 -3.05 -0.93 1.59
CA ILE A 265 -3.03 -1.98 2.62
C ILE A 265 -4.37 -2.71 2.60
N ASP A 266 -4.33 -4.04 2.45
CA ASP A 266 -5.52 -4.87 2.55
C ASP A 266 -5.85 -5.16 4.02
N PHE A 267 -7.09 -4.80 4.40
CA PHE A 267 -7.66 -5.06 5.72
C PHE A 267 -8.92 -5.93 5.54
N PRO A 268 -8.79 -7.23 5.41
CA PRO A 268 -9.89 -8.12 4.98
C PRO A 268 -11.09 -8.11 5.91
N ASN A 269 -10.93 -7.67 7.16
CA ASN A 269 -12.01 -7.60 8.14
C ASN A 269 -12.56 -6.18 8.36
N ALA A 270 -11.98 -5.16 7.72
CA ALA A 270 -12.42 -3.78 7.84
C ALA A 270 -13.55 -3.48 6.84
N ASN A 271 -14.75 -3.92 7.18
CA ASN A 271 -15.93 -3.86 6.31
C ASN A 271 -16.74 -2.58 6.47
N VAL A 272 -16.43 -1.76 7.47
CA VAL A 272 -17.17 -0.54 7.79
C VAL A 272 -16.23 0.65 7.82
N ILE A 273 -16.64 1.73 7.16
CA ILE A 273 -16.00 3.04 7.27
C ILE A 273 -17.04 4.07 7.76
N ILE A 274 -16.70 4.83 8.79
CA ILE A 274 -17.49 5.94 9.29
C ILE A 274 -16.69 7.21 9.05
N ILE A 275 -17.29 8.17 8.35
CA ILE A 275 -16.65 9.45 8.03
C ILE A 275 -17.44 10.55 8.72
N GLU A 276 -16.82 11.26 9.65
CA GLU A 276 -17.44 12.42 10.30
C GLU A 276 -17.33 13.65 9.41
N ASN A 277 -18.30 14.56 9.54
CA ASN A 277 -18.32 15.83 8.80
C ASN A 277 -18.13 15.64 7.27
N ALA A 278 -18.74 14.63 6.69
CA ALA A 278 -18.61 14.30 5.26
C ALA A 278 -19.18 15.37 4.31
N ASN A 279 -19.77 16.42 4.84
CA ASN A 279 -20.31 17.59 4.12
C ASN A 279 -19.30 18.75 4.01
N LYS A 280 -18.09 18.62 4.55
CA LYS A 280 -17.06 19.67 4.58
C LYS A 280 -15.88 19.37 3.67
#